data_5113637f3019f75c5e0027846ad7ffe2
#
_entry.id   5113637f3019f75c5e0027846ad7ffe2
#
_cell.length_a   1.000
_cell.length_b   1.000
_cell.length_c   1.000
_cell.angle_alpha   90.00
_cell.angle_beta   90.00
_cell.angle_gamma   90.00
#
_symmetry.space_group_name_H-M   'P 1'
#
loop_
_entity.id
_entity.type
_entity.pdbx_description
1 polymer ?
#
loop_
_entity_poly.entity_id
_entity_poly.type
_entity_poly.pdbx_seq_one_letter_code
_entity_poly.pdbx_strand_id
1 'polypeptide(L)'
;DDFGLRNARLGFRHVEPTHMMENMLYNELRAIGMKVDVGQVFTEVKIEDGSRQRKTLEIDFVCNRGYERVYIQSAYAMETEEKRDQELTSLRKLRDGFRRIVIVNGLQPTYMNEEGVYIINLMDFLRDPEKYMEERV
;
A
#
# COMPACT_ATOMS: atom_id res chain seq x y z
N ASP A 1 -23.81 -1.71 -12.14
CA ASP A 1 -22.58 -0.98 -12.06
C ASP A 1 -21.85 -0.98 -13.41
N ASP A 2 -21.66 0.21 -13.96
CA ASP A 2 -21.03 0.35 -15.27
C ASP A 2 -19.62 -0.22 -15.33
N PHE A 3 -18.90 -0.14 -14.24
CA PHE A 3 -17.55 -0.67 -14.17
C PHE A 3 -17.53 -2.17 -14.42
N GLY A 4 -18.40 -2.90 -13.76
CA GLY A 4 -18.48 -4.35 -13.94
C GLY A 4 -18.88 -4.76 -15.33
N LEU A 5 -19.90 -4.10 -15.88
CA LEU A 5 -20.36 -4.37 -17.25
C LEU A 5 -19.27 -4.06 -18.27
N ARG A 6 -18.60 -2.95 -18.09
CA ARG A 6 -17.55 -2.53 -19.00
C ARG A 6 -16.40 -3.52 -19.05
N ASN A 7 -15.96 -3.99 -17.90
CA ASN A 7 -14.89 -4.96 -17.84
C ASN A 7 -15.28 -6.29 -18.50
N ALA A 8 -16.51 -6.72 -18.31
CA ALA A 8 -17.00 -7.92 -18.94
C ALA A 8 -16.97 -7.81 -20.46
N ARG A 9 -17.32 -6.66 -21.01
CA ARG A 9 -17.33 -6.43 -22.44
C ARG A 9 -15.96 -6.28 -23.06
N LEU A 10 -15.05 -5.60 -22.35
CA LEU A 10 -13.74 -5.25 -22.87
C LEU A 10 -12.67 -6.28 -22.58
N GLY A 11 -13.03 -7.40 -21.99
CA GLY A 11 -12.07 -8.42 -21.63
C GLY A 11 -11.69 -8.32 -20.17
N PHE A 12 -12.57 -8.83 -19.34
CA PHE A 12 -12.36 -8.89 -17.89
C PHE A 12 -10.99 -9.45 -17.53
N ARG A 13 -10.46 -10.35 -18.35
CA ARG A 13 -9.16 -10.96 -18.17
C ARG A 13 -8.00 -9.96 -18.08
N HIS A 14 -8.20 -8.70 -18.48
CA HIS A 14 -7.17 -7.66 -18.42
C HIS A 14 -7.15 -6.91 -17.09
N VAL A 15 -8.12 -7.18 -16.22
CA VAL A 15 -8.14 -6.55 -14.90
C VAL A 15 -7.31 -7.41 -13.96
N GLU A 16 -6.15 -6.91 -13.60
CA GLU A 16 -5.26 -7.65 -12.72
C GLU A 16 -5.75 -7.62 -11.27
N PRO A 17 -5.56 -8.73 -10.52
CA PRO A 17 -5.95 -8.79 -9.10
C PRO A 17 -5.36 -7.67 -8.25
N THR A 18 -4.13 -7.24 -8.57
CA THR A 18 -3.47 -6.14 -7.87
C THR A 18 -4.26 -4.85 -8.02
N HIS A 19 -4.72 -4.53 -9.23
CA HIS A 19 -5.50 -3.33 -9.48
C HIS A 19 -6.87 -3.42 -8.80
N MET A 20 -7.47 -4.58 -8.78
CA MET A 20 -8.75 -4.78 -8.11
C MET A 20 -8.61 -4.53 -6.62
N MET A 21 -7.55 -5.04 -6.02
CA MET A 21 -7.27 -4.82 -4.60
C MET A 21 -7.03 -3.34 -4.30
N GLU A 22 -6.24 -2.67 -5.12
CA GLU A 22 -5.99 -1.25 -4.95
C GLU A 22 -7.26 -0.41 -5.05
N ASN A 23 -8.12 -0.73 -6.01
CA ASN A 23 -9.41 -0.04 -6.16
C ASN A 23 -10.30 -0.25 -4.93
N MET A 24 -10.32 -1.46 -4.43
CA MET A 24 -11.11 -1.79 -3.23
C MET A 24 -10.62 -1.00 -2.03
N LEU A 25 -9.30 -0.98 -1.82
CA LEU A 25 -8.70 -0.25 -0.71
C LEU A 25 -8.92 1.25 -0.83
N TYR A 26 -8.77 1.79 -2.03
CA TYR A 26 -9.02 3.20 -2.27
C TYR A 26 -10.45 3.58 -1.84
N ASN A 27 -11.42 2.77 -2.27
CA ASN A 27 -12.82 3.03 -1.93
C ASN A 27 -13.09 2.93 -0.43
N GLU A 28 -12.52 1.94 0.23
CA GLU A 28 -12.68 1.77 1.68
C GLU A 28 -12.06 2.92 2.45
N LEU A 29 -10.87 3.35 2.06
CA LEU A 29 -10.17 4.44 2.73
C LEU A 29 -10.95 5.75 2.57
N ARG A 30 -11.48 6.00 1.39
CA ARG A 30 -12.30 7.19 1.16
C ARG A 30 -13.61 7.14 1.92
N ALA A 31 -14.19 5.96 2.04
CA ALA A 31 -15.46 5.79 2.75
C ALA A 31 -15.35 6.16 4.24
N ILE A 32 -14.18 5.98 4.83
CA ILE A 32 -13.97 6.36 6.23
C ILE A 32 -13.43 7.79 6.37
N GLY A 33 -13.46 8.55 5.31
CA GLY A 33 -13.15 9.99 5.38
C GLY A 33 -11.69 10.34 5.15
N MET A 34 -10.88 9.41 4.67
CA MET A 34 -9.49 9.73 4.33
C MET A 34 -9.40 10.45 2.99
N LYS A 35 -8.50 11.42 2.90
CA LYS A 35 -8.06 11.96 1.63
C LYS A 35 -6.91 11.06 1.17
N VAL A 36 -7.04 10.48 -0.01
CA VAL A 36 -6.11 9.47 -0.52
C VAL A 36 -5.39 9.96 -1.75
N ASP A 37 -4.07 9.98 -1.69
CA ASP A 37 -3.21 10.38 -2.79
C ASP A 37 -2.17 9.29 -3.04
N VAL A 38 -1.51 9.35 -4.20
CA VAL A 38 -0.35 8.52 -4.50
C VAL A 38 0.88 9.28 -4.05
N GLY A 39 1.79 8.60 -3.36
CA GLY A 39 3.03 9.21 -2.91
C GLY A 39 4.21 8.84 -3.78
N GLN A 40 5.26 9.66 -3.73
CA GLN A 40 6.51 9.39 -4.40
C GLN A 40 7.67 9.66 -3.45
N VAL A 41 8.65 8.76 -3.49
CA VAL A 41 9.87 8.91 -2.71
C VAL A 41 11.04 8.88 -3.68
N PHE A 42 11.96 9.81 -3.52
CA PHE A 42 13.14 9.88 -4.38
C PHE A 42 14.31 9.23 -3.67
N THR A 43 15.07 8.43 -4.41
CA THR A 43 16.27 7.78 -3.88
C THR A 43 17.35 7.83 -4.96
N GLU A 44 18.59 7.65 -4.56
CA GLU A 44 19.70 7.57 -5.49
C GLU A 44 20.22 6.14 -5.52
N VAL A 45 20.47 5.64 -6.72
CA VAL A 45 21.07 4.32 -6.91
C VAL A 45 22.40 4.49 -7.66
N LYS A 46 23.39 3.69 -7.27
CA LYS A 46 24.68 3.68 -7.94
C LYS A 46 24.58 2.76 -9.16
N ILE A 47 24.99 3.26 -10.32
CA ILE A 47 24.98 2.49 -11.55
C ILE A 47 26.37 1.98 -11.86
N GLU A 48 26.49 1.14 -12.89
CA GLU A 48 27.73 0.41 -13.22
C GLU A 48 28.97 1.29 -13.44
N ASP A 49 28.78 2.48 -13.98
CA ASP A 49 29.90 3.40 -14.25
C ASP A 49 30.36 4.17 -13.00
N GLY A 50 29.77 3.88 -11.85
CA GLY A 50 30.10 4.54 -10.59
C GLY A 50 29.35 5.82 -10.32
N SER A 51 28.58 6.32 -11.29
CA SER A 51 27.75 7.50 -11.08
C SER A 51 26.48 7.14 -10.32
N ARG A 52 25.76 8.16 -9.84
CA ARG A 52 24.49 7.99 -9.14
C ARG A 52 23.35 8.44 -10.03
N GLN A 53 22.30 7.67 -10.01
CA GLN A 53 21.08 7.97 -10.75
C GLN A 53 19.92 8.13 -9.79
N ARG A 54 19.12 9.16 -10.00
CA ARG A 54 17.92 9.39 -9.20
C ARG A 54 16.84 8.40 -9.63
N LYS A 55 16.21 7.77 -8.65
CA LYS A 55 15.13 6.82 -8.87
C LYS A 55 13.90 7.24 -8.06
N THR A 56 12.74 7.11 -8.66
CA THR A 56 11.47 7.38 -7.99
C THR A 56 10.82 6.07 -7.57
N LEU A 57 10.39 6.01 -6.32
CA LEU A 57 9.63 4.89 -5.78
C LEU A 57 8.23 5.40 -5.42
N GLU A 58 7.21 4.63 -5.71
CA GLU A 58 5.85 5.01 -5.38
C GLU A 58 5.42 4.44 -4.05
N ILE A 59 4.53 5.19 -3.38
CA ILE A 59 3.76 4.71 -2.25
C ILE A 59 2.32 4.67 -2.73
N ASP A 60 1.70 3.50 -2.63
CA ASP A 60 0.38 3.29 -3.22
C ASP A 60 -0.65 4.28 -2.70
N PHE A 61 -0.67 4.49 -1.38
CA PHE A 61 -1.63 5.42 -0.78
C PHE A 61 -0.98 6.26 0.30
N VAL A 62 -1.12 7.56 0.17
CA VAL A 62 -0.82 8.52 1.23
C VAL A 62 -2.16 9.02 1.73
N CYS A 63 -2.51 8.67 2.95
CA CYS A 63 -3.84 8.92 3.50
C CYS A 63 -3.78 9.99 4.57
N ASN A 64 -4.56 11.03 4.42
CA ASN A 64 -4.61 12.13 5.37
C ASN A 64 -6.04 12.33 5.87
N ARG A 65 -6.15 12.56 7.19
CA ARG A 65 -7.43 12.92 7.81
C ARG A 65 -7.13 13.79 9.03
N GLY A 66 -7.48 15.08 8.95
CA GLY A 66 -7.09 16.03 9.99
C GLY A 66 -5.58 16.13 10.08
N TYR A 67 -5.03 15.90 11.25
CA TYR A 67 -3.58 15.91 11.47
C TYR A 67 -2.95 14.55 11.29
N GLU A 68 -3.73 13.54 10.98
CA GLU A 68 -3.23 12.18 10.83
C GLU A 68 -2.77 11.93 9.40
N ARG A 69 -1.67 11.22 9.26
CA ARG A 69 -1.18 10.75 7.98
C ARG A 69 -0.74 9.30 8.14
N VAL A 70 -1.07 8.49 7.16
CA VAL A 70 -0.69 7.07 7.13
C VAL A 70 -0.22 6.73 5.73
N TYR A 71 0.88 6.02 5.63
CA TYR A 71 1.40 5.52 4.35
C TYR A 71 1.03 4.06 4.21
N ILE A 72 0.43 3.70 3.09
CA ILE A 72 -0.04 2.33 2.85
C ILE A 72 0.48 1.80 1.53
N GLN A 73 1.07 0.62 1.58
CA GLN A 73 1.36 -0.18 0.40
C GLN A 73 0.36 -1.32 0.35
N SER A 74 -0.06 -1.70 -0.85
CA SER A 74 -0.93 -2.85 -1.03
C SER A 74 -0.13 -3.97 -1.69
N ALA A 75 -0.21 -5.17 -1.13
CA ALA A 75 0.49 -6.33 -1.65
C ALA A 75 -0.50 -7.46 -1.89
N TYR A 76 -0.65 -7.87 -3.15
CA TYR A 76 -1.55 -8.98 -3.45
C TYR A 76 -1.03 -10.29 -2.85
N ALA A 77 0.29 -10.44 -2.81
CA ALA A 77 0.93 -11.57 -2.14
C ALA A 77 2.30 -11.13 -1.62
N MET A 78 2.72 -11.69 -0.50
CA MET A 78 3.99 -11.33 0.13
C MET A 78 4.61 -12.57 0.76
N GLU A 79 4.73 -13.62 -0.06
CA GLU A 79 5.10 -14.96 0.42
C GLU A 79 6.60 -15.17 0.56
N THR A 80 7.42 -14.41 -0.17
CA THR A 80 8.87 -14.55 -0.13
C THR A 80 9.52 -13.32 0.49
N GLU A 81 10.76 -13.47 0.97
CA GLU A 81 11.52 -12.34 1.49
C GLU A 81 11.74 -11.27 0.43
N GLU A 82 11.96 -11.69 -0.81
CA GLU A 82 12.14 -10.80 -1.94
C GLU A 82 10.93 -9.90 -2.16
N LYS A 83 9.74 -10.50 -2.11
CA LYS A 83 8.49 -9.77 -2.24
C LYS A 83 8.29 -8.82 -1.06
N ARG A 84 8.61 -9.26 0.15
CA ARG A 84 8.52 -8.41 1.33
C ARG A 84 9.43 -7.20 1.21
N ASP A 85 10.66 -7.41 0.76
CA ASP A 85 11.60 -6.31 0.56
C ASP A 85 11.10 -5.31 -0.48
N GLN A 86 10.53 -5.79 -1.58
CA GLN A 86 9.97 -4.92 -2.61
C GLN A 86 8.89 -4.00 -2.04
N GLU A 87 7.97 -4.57 -1.27
CA GLU A 87 6.86 -3.79 -0.71
C GLU A 87 7.31 -2.83 0.37
N LEU A 88 8.39 -3.16 1.09
CA LEU A 88 8.88 -2.31 2.17
C LEU A 88 9.85 -1.23 1.71
N THR A 89 10.43 -1.36 0.52
CA THR A 89 11.51 -0.50 0.07
C THR A 89 11.15 0.98 0.09
N SER A 90 10.01 1.36 -0.48
CA SER A 90 9.61 2.76 -0.50
C SER A 90 9.29 3.28 0.90
N LEU A 91 8.66 2.45 1.74
CA LEU A 91 8.34 2.86 3.11
C LEU A 91 9.60 3.10 3.94
N ARG A 92 10.67 2.32 3.69
CA ARG A 92 11.94 2.50 4.39
C ARG A 92 12.62 3.81 4.08
N LYS A 93 12.29 4.45 2.95
CA LYS A 93 12.87 5.73 2.56
C LYS A 93 12.20 6.92 3.21
N LEU A 94 11.05 6.73 3.84
CA LEU A 94 10.36 7.80 4.55
C LEU A 94 11.13 8.16 5.83
N ARG A 95 11.20 9.47 6.10
CA ARG A 95 11.99 9.98 7.21
C ARG A 95 11.15 10.62 8.31
N ASP A 96 9.84 10.65 8.13
CA ASP A 96 8.95 11.20 9.15
C ASP A 96 8.46 10.10 10.10
N GLY A 97 7.74 10.50 11.13
CA GLY A 97 7.26 9.57 12.15
C GLY A 97 5.83 9.08 11.91
N PHE A 98 5.29 9.28 10.72
CA PHE A 98 3.94 8.83 10.44
C PHE A 98 3.89 7.32 10.25
N ARG A 99 2.71 6.75 10.48
CA ARG A 99 2.51 5.30 10.44
C ARG A 99 2.70 4.74 9.05
N ARG A 100 3.30 3.56 8.99
CA ARG A 100 3.57 2.84 7.75
C ARG A 100 2.90 1.49 7.81
N ILE A 101 2.11 1.20 6.80
CA ILE A 101 1.26 0.01 6.74
C ILE A 101 1.46 -0.70 5.41
N VAL A 102 1.48 -2.03 5.44
CA VAL A 102 1.34 -2.85 4.24
C VAL A 102 0.09 -3.69 4.44
N ILE A 103 -0.85 -3.59 3.52
CA ILE A 103 -2.05 -4.43 3.54
C ILE A 103 -1.81 -5.58 2.56
N VAL A 104 -1.92 -6.80 3.05
CA VAL A 104 -1.53 -8.00 2.31
C VAL A 104 -2.70 -8.94 2.14
N ASN A 105 -2.94 -9.35 0.89
CA ASN A 105 -3.88 -10.41 0.60
C ASN A 105 -3.21 -11.75 0.88
N GLY A 106 -3.91 -12.66 1.54
CA GLY A 106 -3.37 -13.97 1.86
C GLY A 106 -3.85 -14.48 3.21
N LEU A 107 -3.21 -15.49 3.70
CA LEU A 107 -3.59 -16.16 4.95
C LEU A 107 -2.73 -15.76 6.15
N GLN A 108 -1.70 -14.96 5.93
CA GLN A 108 -0.83 -14.55 7.02
C GLN A 108 -1.58 -13.64 8.00
N PRO A 109 -1.24 -13.70 9.29
CA PRO A 109 -1.89 -12.87 10.28
C PRO A 109 -1.45 -11.41 10.21
N THR A 110 -2.22 -10.54 10.85
CA THR A 110 -1.86 -9.15 11.05
C THR A 110 -0.82 -9.06 12.16
N TYR A 111 0.27 -8.32 11.92
CA TYR A 111 1.33 -8.17 12.92
C TYR A 111 2.16 -6.93 12.67
N MET A 112 2.86 -6.47 13.70
CA MET A 112 3.85 -5.40 13.59
C MET A 112 5.21 -6.03 13.36
N ASN A 113 5.92 -5.60 12.30
CA ASN A 113 7.25 -6.15 12.05
C ASN A 113 8.33 -5.41 12.87
N GLU A 114 9.56 -5.88 12.76
CA GLU A 114 10.67 -5.33 13.54
C GLU A 114 11.08 -3.91 13.10
N GLU A 115 10.62 -3.47 11.95
CA GLU A 115 10.90 -2.12 11.46
C GLU A 115 9.81 -1.11 11.81
N GLY A 116 8.83 -1.53 12.58
CA GLY A 116 7.71 -0.66 12.94
C GLY A 116 6.68 -0.49 11.85
N VAL A 117 6.66 -1.38 10.86
CA VAL A 117 5.64 -1.38 9.81
C VAL A 117 4.53 -2.35 10.22
N TYR A 118 3.31 -1.88 10.13
CA TYR A 118 2.16 -2.70 10.45
C TYR A 118 1.75 -3.50 9.23
N ILE A 119 1.89 -4.82 9.31
CA ILE A 119 1.51 -5.73 8.23
C ILE A 119 0.10 -6.21 8.52
N ILE A 120 -0.87 -5.76 7.74
CA ILE A 120 -2.28 -6.01 8.02
C ILE A 120 -2.85 -6.96 6.98
N ASN A 121 -3.46 -8.02 7.45
CA ASN A 121 -4.18 -8.95 6.59
C ASN A 121 -5.36 -8.23 5.94
N LEU A 122 -5.54 -8.38 4.64
CA LEU A 122 -6.60 -7.69 3.90
C LEU A 122 -7.98 -7.93 4.51
N MET A 123 -8.29 -9.16 4.87
CA MET A 123 -9.60 -9.48 5.44
C MET A 123 -9.80 -8.81 6.80
N ASP A 124 -8.75 -8.76 7.61
CA ASP A 124 -8.82 -8.05 8.90
C ASP A 124 -9.10 -6.58 8.65
N PHE A 125 -8.40 -5.98 7.68
CA PHE A 125 -8.61 -4.57 7.34
C PHE A 125 -10.04 -4.31 6.90
N LEU A 126 -10.57 -5.15 6.01
CA LEU A 126 -11.91 -4.95 5.47
C LEU A 126 -13.02 -5.12 6.51
N ARG A 127 -12.77 -5.89 7.55
CA ARG A 127 -13.76 -6.04 8.64
C ARG A 127 -13.94 -4.76 9.42
N ASP A 128 -12.87 -3.99 9.60
CA ASP A 128 -12.95 -2.77 10.40
C ASP A 128 -11.83 -1.81 9.99
N PRO A 129 -11.99 -1.13 8.83
CA PRO A 129 -10.94 -0.22 8.36
C PRO A 129 -10.64 0.91 9.35
N GLU A 130 -11.65 1.42 10.01
CA GLU A 130 -11.50 2.55 10.94
C GLU A 130 -10.56 2.19 12.10
N LYS A 131 -10.66 0.98 12.59
CA LYS A 131 -9.81 0.51 13.68
C LYS A 131 -8.32 0.72 13.37
N TYR A 132 -7.93 0.34 12.15
CA TYR A 132 -6.52 0.41 11.76
C TYR A 132 -6.06 1.82 11.45
N MET A 133 -6.97 2.69 11.07
CA MET A 133 -6.63 4.08 10.81
C MET A 133 -6.53 4.90 12.11
N GLU A 134 -7.27 4.51 13.13
CA GLU A 134 -7.25 5.18 14.44
C GLU A 134 -6.22 4.60 15.40
N GLU A 135 -5.76 3.39 15.15
CA GLU A 135 -4.93 2.66 16.10
C GLU A 135 -3.63 3.40 16.41
N ARG A 136 -3.38 3.57 17.69
CA ARG A 136 -2.17 4.19 18.21
C ARG A 136 -1.43 3.19 19.07
N VAL A 137 -0.21 2.99 18.75
CA VAL A 137 0.63 2.08 19.53
C VAL A 137 1.37 2.88 20.58
#